data_a363055147731a744a1f10ac0dba56d0
#
_entry.id   a363055147731a744a1f10ac0dba56d0
#
_cell.length_a   1.000
_cell.length_b   1.000
_cell.length_c   1.000
_cell.angle_alpha   90.00
_cell.angle_beta   90.00
_cell.angle_gamma   90.00
#
_symmetry.space_group_name_H-M   'P 1'
#
loop_
_entity.id
_entity.type
_entity.pdbx_description
1 polymer ?
#
loop_
_entity_poly.entity_id
_entity_poly.type
_entity_poly.pdbx_seq_one_letter_code
_entity_poly.pdbx_strand_id
1 'polypeptide(L)'
;MRNVTAARPQHSFGRSLKISVRYKTKGCDEGGAALYWLGPFQYSSKQELLDKLKIFVRNAPIGRISHKIAIQKLHLLIALHPDAERKIGLGVDHFTIKRNALGAGQGIWIVRTDDSEASFSYRRCLTGVRQSPYGKVCEALRFSVRSQLIAFRETLKIPARCAISGKEIVHRHDLHIDHKVPFWKLLLAFAEVRQLDLSQLDTVGSGETLALADQEISKAFEAFHLVHAELQPSSRTANALKGGKLSLPDSD
;
A
#
# COMPACT_ATOMS: atom_id res chain seq x y z
N MET A 1 36.27 -18.22 -43.42
CA MET A 1 35.29 -17.46 -42.62
C MET A 1 35.13 -18.16 -41.29
N ARG A 2 35.69 -17.60 -40.21
CA ARG A 2 35.70 -18.22 -38.88
C ARG A 2 34.58 -17.58 -38.05
N ASN A 3 33.58 -18.40 -37.63
CA ASN A 3 32.54 -18.00 -36.71
C ASN A 3 33.14 -17.86 -35.30
N VAL A 4 33.11 -16.67 -34.74
CA VAL A 4 33.45 -16.42 -33.33
C VAL A 4 32.14 -16.41 -32.55
N THR A 5 31.90 -17.49 -31.82
CA THR A 5 30.78 -17.59 -30.87
C THR A 5 31.21 -16.96 -29.56
N ALA A 6 30.65 -15.81 -29.22
CA ALA A 6 30.88 -15.16 -27.95
C ALA A 6 30.13 -15.90 -26.85
N ALA A 7 30.85 -16.49 -25.90
CA ALA A 7 30.31 -17.11 -24.70
C ALA A 7 29.82 -16.03 -23.70
N ARG A 8 28.55 -16.14 -23.29
CA ARG A 8 28.01 -15.35 -22.16
C ARG A 8 28.57 -15.91 -20.84
N PRO A 9 28.97 -15.09 -19.89
CA PRO A 9 29.37 -15.56 -18.58
C PRO A 9 28.13 -16.04 -17.81
N GLN A 10 28.13 -17.29 -17.41
CA GLN A 10 27.18 -17.87 -16.46
C GLN A 10 27.52 -17.36 -15.05
N HIS A 11 26.75 -16.42 -14.54
CA HIS A 11 26.77 -16.09 -13.12
C HIS A 11 25.92 -17.08 -12.36
N SER A 12 26.60 -18.00 -11.69
CA SER A 12 26.03 -18.90 -10.68
C SER A 12 25.62 -18.10 -9.44
N PHE A 13 24.35 -17.78 -9.29
CA PHE A 13 23.77 -17.31 -8.05
C PHE A 13 23.01 -18.46 -7.38
N GLY A 14 23.74 -19.39 -6.83
CA GLY A 14 23.24 -20.45 -5.95
C GLY A 14 23.70 -20.24 -4.52
N ARG A 15 23.07 -19.35 -3.77
CA ARG A 15 23.00 -19.43 -2.29
C ARG A 15 21.67 -18.84 -1.85
N SER A 16 20.74 -19.74 -1.54
CA SER A 16 19.54 -19.40 -0.78
C SER A 16 19.96 -18.85 0.59
N LEU A 17 19.99 -17.55 0.72
CA LEU A 17 20.13 -16.87 2.00
C LEU A 17 18.86 -17.14 2.81
N LYS A 18 18.87 -18.19 3.63
CA LYS A 18 17.89 -18.35 4.71
C LYS A 18 18.11 -17.21 5.69
N ILE A 19 17.43 -16.07 5.47
CA ILE A 19 17.38 -14.95 6.40
C ILE A 19 16.53 -15.40 7.58
N SER A 20 17.16 -15.99 8.59
CA SER A 20 16.48 -16.29 9.84
C SER A 20 16.35 -14.97 10.63
N VAL A 21 15.15 -14.41 10.66
CA VAL A 21 14.81 -13.35 11.61
C VAL A 21 14.74 -14.01 12.98
N ARG A 22 15.84 -13.96 13.73
CA ARG A 22 15.83 -14.41 15.11
C ARG A 22 15.21 -13.33 15.97
N TYR A 23 13.97 -13.54 16.39
CA TYR A 23 13.44 -12.89 17.58
C TYR A 23 14.23 -13.43 18.78
N LYS A 24 15.28 -12.75 19.22
CA LYS A 24 15.83 -13.01 20.53
C LYS A 24 14.92 -12.33 21.55
N THR A 25 13.91 -13.04 22.02
CA THR A 25 13.41 -12.84 23.37
C THR A 25 14.52 -13.31 24.30
N LYS A 26 15.42 -12.44 24.69
CA LYS A 26 16.28 -12.69 25.82
C LYS A 26 15.39 -12.72 27.08
N GLY A 27 15.66 -13.72 27.92
CA GLY A 27 14.98 -13.96 29.17
C GLY A 27 14.80 -12.70 30.00
N CYS A 28 13.74 -12.70 30.76
CA CYS A 28 13.39 -11.72 31.74
C CYS A 28 14.50 -11.58 32.77
N ASP A 29 15.33 -10.55 32.59
CA ASP A 29 16.14 -9.99 33.64
C ASP A 29 15.73 -8.52 33.76
N GLU A 30 15.08 -8.23 34.88
CA GLU A 30 14.81 -6.93 35.49
C GLU A 30 14.72 -5.69 34.54
N GLY A 31 13.51 -5.34 34.11
CA GLY A 31 13.19 -3.95 33.66
C GLY A 31 13.60 -3.51 32.27
N GLY A 32 14.16 -4.35 31.41
CA GLY A 32 14.60 -3.98 30.07
C GLY A 32 13.51 -4.09 29.00
N ALA A 33 13.11 -2.98 28.37
CA ALA A 33 12.23 -2.98 27.21
C ALA A 33 12.76 -3.89 26.10
N ALA A 34 11.91 -4.76 25.55
CA ALA A 34 12.30 -5.70 24.48
C ALA A 34 12.74 -4.93 23.22
N LEU A 35 14.00 -5.09 22.82
CA LEU A 35 14.58 -4.47 21.65
C LEU A 35 14.10 -5.16 20.37
N TYR A 36 13.87 -4.37 19.33
CA TYR A 36 13.48 -4.84 18.00
C TYR A 36 14.67 -4.81 17.03
N TRP A 37 14.86 -5.87 16.25
CA TRP A 37 15.97 -6.00 15.32
C TRP A 37 15.50 -6.18 13.87
N LEU A 38 16.14 -5.47 12.96
CA LEU A 38 16.03 -5.68 11.51
C LEU A 38 17.42 -6.08 10.98
N GLY A 39 17.71 -7.38 10.92
CA GLY A 39 19.05 -7.88 10.66
C GLY A 39 20.05 -7.35 11.70
N PRO A 40 21.12 -6.64 11.31
CA PRO A 40 22.09 -6.06 12.23
C PRO A 40 21.62 -4.73 12.88
N PHE A 41 20.47 -4.19 12.48
CA PHE A 41 20.01 -2.88 12.96
C PHE A 41 19.09 -3.02 14.15
N GLN A 42 19.45 -2.37 15.25
CA GLN A 42 18.72 -2.36 16.51
C GLN A 42 17.82 -1.13 16.64
N TYR A 43 16.65 -1.33 17.23
CA TYR A 43 15.66 -0.31 17.55
C TYR A 43 15.10 -0.55 18.96
N SER A 44 14.67 0.50 19.64
CA SER A 44 14.03 0.38 20.95
C SER A 44 12.69 -0.36 20.86
N SER A 45 12.01 -0.27 19.72
CA SER A 45 10.74 -0.94 19.47
C SER A 45 10.45 -1.08 17.97
N LYS A 46 9.48 -1.91 17.64
CA LYS A 46 8.91 -2.02 16.30
C LYS A 46 8.29 -0.69 15.84
N GLN A 47 7.71 0.06 16.78
CA GLN A 47 7.12 1.37 16.50
C GLN A 47 8.18 2.38 16.09
N GLU A 48 9.34 2.41 16.77
CA GLU A 48 10.47 3.27 16.38
C GLU A 48 10.91 3.01 14.92
N LEU A 49 11.03 1.72 14.53
CA LEU A 49 11.36 1.39 13.14
C LEU A 49 10.28 1.88 12.18
N LEU A 50 9.00 1.71 12.50
CA LEU A 50 7.88 2.21 11.69
C LEU A 50 7.95 3.73 11.50
N ASP A 51 8.21 4.49 12.57
CA ASP A 51 8.28 5.94 12.52
C ASP A 51 9.50 6.42 11.71
N LYS A 52 10.64 5.78 11.87
CA LYS A 52 11.83 6.04 11.05
C LYS A 52 11.59 5.76 9.57
N LEU A 53 10.92 4.67 9.24
CA LEU A 53 10.56 4.34 7.86
C LEU A 53 9.55 5.35 7.27
N LYS A 54 8.56 5.78 8.07
CA LYS A 54 7.60 6.80 7.67
C LYS A 54 8.29 8.14 7.35
N ILE A 55 9.23 8.55 8.22
CA ILE A 55 10.03 9.76 8.01
C ILE A 55 10.90 9.63 6.76
N PHE A 56 11.59 8.48 6.62
CA PHE A 56 12.43 8.21 5.45
C PHE A 56 11.61 8.30 4.16
N VAL A 57 10.50 7.56 4.07
CA VAL A 57 9.66 7.56 2.86
C VAL A 57 9.13 8.96 2.55
N ARG A 58 8.70 9.72 3.57
CA ARG A 58 8.17 11.07 3.37
C ARG A 58 9.21 12.07 2.84
N ASN A 59 10.46 11.95 3.28
CA ASN A 59 11.51 12.94 3.01
C ASN A 59 12.49 12.51 1.90
N ALA A 60 12.46 11.24 1.48
CA ALA A 60 13.35 10.76 0.43
C ALA A 60 13.04 11.44 -0.92
N PRO A 61 14.05 11.81 -1.71
CA PRO A 61 13.83 12.32 -3.06
C PRO A 61 13.18 11.25 -3.94
N ILE A 62 12.36 11.71 -4.88
CA ILE A 62 11.80 10.83 -5.93
C ILE A 62 12.93 10.31 -6.80
N GLY A 63 12.88 9.03 -7.15
CA GLY A 63 13.87 8.36 -7.98
C GLY A 63 14.62 7.23 -7.26
N ARG A 64 15.70 6.77 -7.86
CA ARG A 64 16.51 5.65 -7.38
C ARG A 64 17.14 5.96 -6.02
N ILE A 65 17.02 5.01 -5.09
CA ILE A 65 17.65 5.10 -3.77
C ILE A 65 19.12 4.69 -3.91
N SER A 66 20.04 5.58 -3.55
CA SER A 66 21.49 5.36 -3.65
C SER A 66 22.18 5.10 -2.29
N HIS A 67 21.53 5.45 -1.19
CA HIS A 67 22.12 5.33 0.15
C HIS A 67 22.29 3.88 0.58
N LYS A 68 23.50 3.39 0.71
CA LYS A 68 23.86 1.97 0.96
C LYS A 68 23.13 1.36 2.15
N ILE A 69 23.06 2.05 3.29
CA ILE A 69 22.38 1.54 4.50
C ILE A 69 20.87 1.46 4.29
N ALA A 70 20.26 2.42 3.56
CA ALA A 70 18.84 2.35 3.23
C ALA A 70 18.55 1.15 2.34
N ILE A 71 19.34 0.91 1.30
CA ILE A 71 19.23 -0.25 0.42
C ILE A 71 19.32 -1.56 1.22
N GLN A 72 20.31 -1.67 2.12
CA GLN A 72 20.47 -2.86 2.96
C GLN A 72 19.23 -3.11 3.86
N LYS A 73 18.70 -2.05 4.49
CA LYS A 73 17.47 -2.15 5.29
C LYS A 73 16.26 -2.52 4.44
N LEU A 74 16.14 -2.01 3.21
CA LEU A 74 15.04 -2.33 2.31
C LEU A 74 15.07 -3.79 1.84
N HIS A 75 16.26 -4.35 1.58
CA HIS A 75 16.40 -5.78 1.31
C HIS A 75 15.95 -6.64 2.50
N LEU A 76 16.32 -6.27 3.71
CA LEU A 76 15.87 -6.97 4.92
C LEU A 76 14.35 -6.84 5.11
N LEU A 77 13.79 -5.67 4.85
CA LEU A 77 12.36 -5.43 4.97
C LEU A 77 11.55 -6.22 3.95
N ILE A 78 11.95 -6.22 2.66
CA ILE A 78 11.17 -6.94 1.65
C ILE A 78 11.19 -8.46 1.90
N ALA A 79 12.26 -9.00 2.46
CA ALA A 79 12.34 -10.39 2.87
C ALA A 79 11.31 -10.77 3.97
N LEU A 80 10.86 -9.78 4.76
CA LEU A 80 9.79 -9.95 5.76
C LEU A 80 8.38 -9.79 5.19
N HIS A 81 8.25 -9.39 3.91
CA HIS A 81 6.93 -9.19 3.33
C HIS A 81 6.18 -10.51 3.19
N PRO A 82 4.88 -10.61 3.54
CA PRO A 82 4.12 -11.86 3.41
C PRO A 82 4.13 -12.48 2.01
N ASP A 83 4.25 -11.61 0.98
CA ASP A 83 4.37 -12.00 -0.42
C ASP A 83 5.78 -11.71 -0.98
N ALA A 84 6.84 -11.90 -0.18
CA ALA A 84 8.21 -11.55 -0.54
C ALA A 84 8.65 -12.17 -1.87
N GLU A 85 8.44 -13.47 -2.03
CA GLU A 85 8.80 -14.21 -3.24
C GLU A 85 8.21 -13.56 -4.50
N ARG A 86 6.91 -13.31 -4.51
CA ARG A 86 6.22 -12.65 -5.64
C ARG A 86 6.68 -11.21 -5.85
N LYS A 87 7.00 -10.48 -4.76
CA LYS A 87 7.47 -9.09 -4.84
C LYS A 87 8.89 -9.01 -5.39
N ILE A 88 9.77 -9.91 -4.99
CA ILE A 88 11.16 -10.00 -5.43
C ILE A 88 11.23 -10.55 -6.86
N GLY A 89 10.42 -11.55 -7.19
CA GLY A 89 10.39 -12.18 -8.53
C GLY A 89 11.77 -12.67 -8.94
N LEU A 90 12.23 -12.28 -10.13
CA LEU A 90 13.55 -12.66 -10.68
C LEU A 90 14.74 -12.00 -9.96
N GLY A 91 14.49 -11.11 -9.01
CA GLY A 91 15.51 -10.42 -8.24
C GLY A 91 15.29 -8.91 -8.21
N VAL A 92 15.84 -8.26 -7.20
CA VAL A 92 15.79 -6.81 -7.05
C VAL A 92 17.01 -6.19 -7.69
N ASP A 93 16.83 -5.39 -8.74
CA ASP A 93 17.90 -4.55 -9.30
C ASP A 93 18.13 -3.33 -8.38
N HIS A 94 17.05 -2.58 -8.11
CA HIS A 94 17.15 -1.45 -7.20
C HIS A 94 15.80 -1.08 -6.57
N PHE A 95 15.87 -0.19 -5.57
CA PHE A 95 14.70 0.44 -4.97
C PHE A 95 14.56 1.88 -5.47
N THR A 96 13.31 2.31 -5.65
CA THR A 96 12.99 3.68 -6.06
C THR A 96 11.86 4.24 -5.21
N ILE A 97 11.85 5.56 -5.05
CA ILE A 97 10.73 6.30 -4.47
C ILE A 97 9.90 6.88 -5.60
N LYS A 98 8.60 6.62 -5.57
CA LYS A 98 7.65 7.20 -6.53
C LYS A 98 6.52 7.91 -5.79
N ARG A 99 5.97 8.95 -6.42
CA ARG A 99 4.72 9.56 -5.94
C ARG A 99 3.60 8.54 -6.03
N ASN A 100 2.72 8.55 -5.05
CA ASN A 100 1.49 7.77 -5.14
C ASN A 100 0.65 8.32 -6.30
N ALA A 101 0.21 7.46 -7.21
CA ALA A 101 -0.50 7.86 -8.42
C ALA A 101 -1.77 8.67 -8.13
N LEU A 102 -2.37 8.45 -6.98
CA LEU A 102 -3.72 8.92 -6.66
C LEU A 102 -3.85 9.50 -5.24
N GLY A 103 -2.81 10.01 -4.66
CA GLY A 103 -2.88 10.56 -3.31
C GLY A 103 -1.69 11.41 -2.96
N ALA A 104 -1.81 12.11 -1.85
CA ALA A 104 -0.67 12.79 -1.26
C ALA A 104 0.34 11.75 -0.76
N GLY A 105 1.62 12.01 -0.99
CA GLY A 105 2.71 11.21 -0.49
C GLY A 105 3.43 10.40 -1.56
N GLN A 106 4.27 9.51 -1.08
CA GLN A 106 5.14 8.68 -1.92
C GLN A 106 5.34 7.31 -1.29
N GLY A 107 5.75 6.35 -2.10
CA GLY A 107 5.93 4.96 -1.71
C GLY A 107 7.26 4.39 -2.18
N ILE A 108 7.61 3.23 -1.61
CA ILE A 108 8.79 2.47 -2.01
C ILE A 108 8.38 1.49 -3.10
N TRP A 109 9.16 1.46 -4.16
CA TRP A 109 9.02 0.53 -5.26
C TRP A 109 10.28 -0.29 -5.44
N ILE A 110 10.11 -1.49 -5.94
CA ILE A 110 11.16 -2.39 -6.38
C ILE A 110 11.18 -2.33 -7.90
N VAL A 111 12.34 -2.12 -8.47
CA VAL A 111 12.61 -2.40 -9.89
C VAL A 111 13.36 -3.73 -9.92
N ARG A 112 12.84 -4.68 -10.68
CA ARG A 112 13.42 -6.02 -10.79
C ARG A 112 14.44 -6.09 -11.90
N THR A 113 15.17 -7.20 -11.96
CA THR A 113 16.18 -7.46 -12.99
C THR A 113 15.60 -7.63 -14.41
N ASP A 114 14.27 -7.79 -14.53
CA ASP A 114 13.52 -7.84 -15.79
C ASP A 114 12.81 -6.50 -16.10
N ASP A 115 13.22 -5.42 -15.46
CA ASP A 115 12.64 -4.08 -15.54
C ASP A 115 11.20 -3.98 -15.04
N SER A 116 10.59 -5.08 -14.60
CA SER A 116 9.26 -5.03 -14.02
C SER A 116 9.29 -4.39 -12.63
N GLU A 117 8.18 -3.76 -12.24
CA GLU A 117 8.12 -2.99 -11.02
C GLU A 117 7.04 -3.50 -10.06
N ALA A 118 7.27 -3.30 -8.77
CA ALA A 118 6.25 -3.53 -7.75
C ALA A 118 6.41 -2.57 -6.58
N SER A 119 5.33 -1.98 -6.12
CA SER A 119 5.32 -1.29 -4.82
C SER A 119 5.31 -2.30 -3.68
N PHE A 120 5.87 -1.94 -2.52
CA PHE A 120 5.68 -2.73 -1.31
C PHE A 120 5.44 -1.86 -0.08
N SER A 121 4.63 -2.41 0.82
CA SER A 121 4.31 -1.74 2.07
C SER A 121 5.25 -2.18 3.18
N TYR A 122 6.11 -1.29 3.66
CA TYR A 122 6.96 -1.54 4.84
C TYR A 122 6.13 -1.90 6.09
N ARG A 123 4.89 -1.43 6.19
CA ARG A 123 3.98 -1.82 7.28
C ARG A 123 3.62 -3.29 7.21
N ARG A 124 3.30 -3.80 6.01
CA ARG A 124 3.01 -5.24 5.80
C ARG A 124 4.25 -6.10 6.08
N CYS A 125 5.45 -5.61 5.74
CA CYS A 125 6.70 -6.30 6.11
C CYS A 125 6.81 -6.51 7.62
N LEU A 126 6.43 -5.51 8.40
CA LEU A 126 6.55 -5.58 9.85
C LEU A 126 5.37 -6.29 10.54
N THR A 127 4.17 -6.20 9.99
CA THR A 127 3.00 -6.91 10.57
C THR A 127 2.97 -8.39 10.19
N GLY A 128 3.56 -8.78 9.06
CA GLY A 128 3.50 -10.15 8.54
C GLY A 128 2.10 -10.58 8.08
N VAL A 129 1.12 -9.69 8.14
CA VAL A 129 -0.28 -10.03 7.80
C VAL A 129 -0.47 -10.06 6.30
N ARG A 130 -0.87 -11.21 5.78
CA ARG A 130 -1.34 -11.36 4.39
C ARG A 130 -2.73 -10.76 4.26
N GLN A 131 -2.94 -10.07 3.16
CA GLN A 131 -4.29 -9.67 2.77
C GLN A 131 -5.07 -10.88 2.30
N SER A 132 -6.31 -11.03 2.78
CA SER A 132 -7.19 -12.08 2.30
C SER A 132 -7.54 -11.89 0.81
N PRO A 133 -7.92 -12.95 0.07
CA PRO A 133 -8.42 -12.81 -1.30
C PRO A 133 -9.55 -11.79 -1.39
N TYR A 134 -10.56 -11.89 -0.54
CA TYR A 134 -11.64 -10.90 -0.42
C TYR A 134 -11.12 -9.47 -0.21
N GLY A 135 -10.16 -9.28 0.69
CA GLY A 135 -9.56 -7.96 0.93
C GLY A 135 -8.84 -7.39 -0.30
N LYS A 136 -8.22 -8.25 -1.12
CA LYS A 136 -7.61 -7.83 -2.40
C LYS A 136 -8.68 -7.40 -3.41
N VAL A 137 -9.77 -8.13 -3.52
CA VAL A 137 -10.90 -7.77 -4.38
C VAL A 137 -11.49 -6.43 -3.97
N CYS A 138 -11.74 -6.21 -2.68
CA CYS A 138 -12.24 -4.93 -2.17
C CYS A 138 -11.26 -3.77 -2.46
N GLU A 139 -9.95 -4.01 -2.37
CA GLU A 139 -8.92 -3.00 -2.70
C GLU A 139 -8.87 -2.73 -4.20
N ALA A 140 -8.95 -3.77 -5.05
CA ALA A 140 -8.99 -3.64 -6.51
C ALA A 140 -10.19 -2.82 -6.98
N LEU A 141 -11.40 -3.12 -6.46
CA LEU A 141 -12.61 -2.37 -6.75
C LEU A 141 -12.56 -0.92 -6.21
N ARG A 142 -11.88 -0.69 -5.09
CA ARG A 142 -11.62 0.67 -4.61
C ARG A 142 -10.67 1.42 -5.55
N PHE A 143 -9.71 0.73 -6.14
CA PHE A 143 -8.81 1.35 -7.12
C PHE A 143 -9.51 1.67 -8.44
N SER A 144 -10.43 0.85 -8.91
CA SER A 144 -11.13 1.12 -10.16
C SER A 144 -11.94 2.43 -10.13
N VAL A 145 -12.51 2.80 -8.99
CA VAL A 145 -13.32 4.03 -8.85
C VAL A 145 -12.51 5.28 -8.45
N ARG A 146 -11.20 5.18 -8.31
CA ARG A 146 -10.35 6.29 -7.82
C ARG A 146 -10.41 7.54 -8.69
N SER A 147 -10.53 7.39 -10.01
CA SER A 147 -10.68 8.51 -10.95
C SER A 147 -11.92 9.36 -10.62
N GLN A 148 -13.02 8.73 -10.18
CA GLN A 148 -14.24 9.42 -9.80
C GLN A 148 -14.05 10.26 -8.53
N LEU A 149 -13.31 9.74 -7.54
CA LEU A 149 -12.99 10.50 -6.33
C LEU A 149 -12.07 11.68 -6.64
N ILE A 150 -11.12 11.51 -7.56
CA ILE A 150 -10.24 12.58 -8.01
C ILE A 150 -11.04 13.64 -8.76
N ALA A 151 -11.88 13.24 -9.72
CA ALA A 151 -12.73 14.15 -10.45
C ALA A 151 -13.61 14.98 -9.51
N PHE A 152 -14.26 14.33 -8.53
CA PHE A 152 -15.06 15.03 -7.53
C PHE A 152 -14.20 15.99 -6.69
N ARG A 153 -12.99 15.59 -6.26
CA ARG A 153 -12.08 16.45 -5.52
C ARG A 153 -11.68 17.70 -6.29
N GLU A 154 -11.52 17.60 -7.60
CA GLU A 154 -11.14 18.74 -8.45
C GLU A 154 -12.28 19.75 -8.64
N THR A 155 -13.54 19.37 -8.43
CA THR A 155 -14.66 20.31 -8.43
C THR A 155 -14.71 21.19 -7.17
N LEU A 156 -14.05 20.77 -6.09
CA LEU A 156 -14.12 21.45 -4.80
C LEU A 156 -13.11 22.61 -4.72
N LYS A 157 -13.59 23.75 -4.26
CA LYS A 157 -12.75 24.93 -3.96
C LYS A 157 -12.31 24.91 -2.50
N ILE A 158 -11.18 25.56 -2.20
CA ILE A 158 -10.71 25.80 -0.83
C ILE A 158 -10.91 27.30 -0.55
N PRO A 159 -11.41 27.67 0.64
CA PRO A 159 -11.79 26.81 1.76
C PRO A 159 -13.07 25.99 1.49
N ALA A 160 -13.14 24.77 2.04
CA ALA A 160 -14.29 23.87 1.95
C ALA A 160 -14.79 23.50 3.34
N ARG A 161 -16.09 23.21 3.48
CA ARG A 161 -16.62 22.72 4.75
C ARG A 161 -16.57 21.19 4.82
N CYS A 162 -16.02 20.66 5.90
CA CYS A 162 -16.03 19.23 6.18
C CYS A 162 -17.44 18.73 6.45
N ALA A 163 -17.98 17.84 5.62
CA ALA A 163 -19.33 17.31 5.77
C ALA A 163 -19.52 16.43 7.03
N ILE A 164 -18.44 15.91 7.59
CA ILE A 164 -18.47 15.05 8.78
C ILE A 164 -18.42 15.88 10.07
N SER A 165 -17.47 16.83 10.17
CA SER A 165 -17.22 17.57 11.41
C SER A 165 -17.76 19.00 11.39
N GLY A 166 -18.26 19.49 10.27
CA GLY A 166 -18.69 20.88 10.09
C GLY A 166 -17.57 21.92 10.06
N LYS A 167 -16.31 21.53 10.34
CA LYS A 167 -15.14 22.42 10.39
C LYS A 167 -14.67 22.80 9.01
N GLU A 168 -14.04 23.97 8.91
CA GLU A 168 -13.46 24.46 7.66
C GLU A 168 -12.16 23.69 7.31
N ILE A 169 -11.98 23.41 6.02
CA ILE A 169 -10.78 22.81 5.42
C ILE A 169 -10.10 23.89 4.63
N VAL A 170 -9.05 24.47 5.18
CA VAL A 170 -8.33 25.61 4.58
C VAL A 170 -7.19 25.19 3.66
N HIS A 171 -6.71 23.95 3.78
CA HIS A 171 -5.58 23.46 2.99
C HIS A 171 -5.96 22.26 2.11
N ARG A 172 -5.56 22.31 0.84
CA ARG A 172 -5.85 21.24 -0.15
C ARG A 172 -5.31 19.86 0.27
N HIS A 173 -4.21 19.80 1.02
CA HIS A 173 -3.65 18.55 1.52
C HIS A 173 -4.47 17.90 2.65
N ASP A 174 -5.33 18.66 3.33
CA ASP A 174 -6.25 18.15 4.35
C ASP A 174 -7.61 17.74 3.78
N LEU A 175 -7.89 18.14 2.52
CA LEU A 175 -9.12 17.77 1.84
C LEU A 175 -9.07 16.31 1.40
N HIS A 176 -9.91 15.49 2.02
CA HIS A 176 -10.20 14.11 1.65
C HIS A 176 -11.61 14.03 1.06
N ILE A 177 -11.82 13.04 0.21
CA ILE A 177 -13.15 12.66 -0.26
C ILE A 177 -13.60 11.44 0.50
N ASP A 178 -14.77 11.54 1.09
CA ASP A 178 -15.41 10.50 1.86
C ASP A 178 -16.66 10.00 1.14
N HIS A 179 -16.96 8.73 1.30
CA HIS A 179 -18.25 8.15 0.90
C HIS A 179 -19.23 8.37 2.04
N LYS A 180 -20.32 9.12 1.81
CA LYS A 180 -21.39 9.32 2.81
C LYS A 180 -21.94 7.98 3.26
N VAL A 181 -22.33 7.12 2.30
CA VAL A 181 -22.56 5.69 2.53
C VAL A 181 -21.22 4.96 2.46
N PRO A 182 -20.81 4.22 3.50
CA PRO A 182 -19.52 3.54 3.51
C PRO A 182 -19.27 2.67 2.28
N PHE A 183 -18.06 2.72 1.74
CA PHE A 183 -17.67 2.01 0.53
C PHE A 183 -18.00 0.50 0.57
N TRP A 184 -17.86 -0.16 1.72
CA TRP A 184 -18.19 -1.58 1.87
C TRP A 184 -19.68 -1.87 1.63
N LYS A 185 -20.59 -0.93 1.95
CA LYS A 185 -22.02 -1.07 1.66
C LYS A 185 -22.29 -0.99 0.15
N LEU A 186 -21.57 -0.10 -0.56
CA LEU A 186 -21.67 -0.05 -2.03
C LEU A 186 -21.17 -1.35 -2.66
N LEU A 187 -20.10 -1.94 -2.12
CA LEU A 187 -19.60 -3.25 -2.58
C LEU A 187 -20.65 -4.35 -2.39
N LEU A 188 -21.29 -4.42 -1.21
CA LEU A 188 -22.30 -5.42 -0.94
C LEU A 188 -23.53 -5.25 -1.84
N ALA A 189 -24.02 -4.01 -1.99
CA ALA A 189 -25.15 -3.72 -2.88
C ALA A 189 -24.84 -4.09 -4.34
N PHE A 190 -23.63 -3.79 -4.82
CA PHE A 190 -23.20 -4.20 -6.15
C PHE A 190 -23.17 -5.73 -6.30
N ALA A 191 -22.59 -6.42 -5.33
CA ALA A 191 -22.50 -7.87 -5.32
C ALA A 191 -23.90 -8.53 -5.34
N GLU A 192 -24.83 -7.99 -4.56
CA GLU A 192 -26.23 -8.44 -4.53
C GLU A 192 -26.93 -8.24 -5.88
N VAL A 193 -26.88 -7.03 -6.45
CA VAL A 193 -27.50 -6.70 -7.75
C VAL A 193 -26.93 -7.59 -8.87
N ARG A 194 -25.64 -7.89 -8.82
CA ARG A 194 -24.98 -8.70 -9.86
C ARG A 194 -24.91 -10.20 -9.52
N GLN A 195 -25.45 -10.62 -8.38
CA GLN A 195 -25.38 -12.00 -7.89
C GLN A 195 -23.95 -12.55 -7.84
N LEU A 196 -23.01 -11.72 -7.37
CA LEU A 196 -21.58 -12.03 -7.33
C LEU A 196 -21.15 -12.45 -5.91
N ASP A 197 -20.36 -13.51 -5.81
CA ASP A 197 -19.56 -13.77 -4.63
C ASP A 197 -18.18 -13.10 -4.79
N LEU A 198 -17.98 -11.96 -4.11
CA LEU A 198 -16.73 -11.22 -4.16
C LEU A 198 -15.52 -12.04 -3.68
N SER A 199 -15.73 -13.09 -2.88
CA SER A 199 -14.64 -13.94 -2.39
C SER A 199 -14.07 -14.87 -3.46
N GLN A 200 -14.82 -15.10 -4.54
CA GLN A 200 -14.45 -15.95 -5.66
C GLN A 200 -13.81 -15.19 -6.85
N LEU A 201 -13.75 -13.87 -6.74
CA LEU A 201 -13.14 -13.07 -7.81
C LEU A 201 -11.62 -13.08 -7.71
N ASP A 202 -10.97 -13.22 -8.86
CA ASP A 202 -9.52 -13.18 -8.98
C ASP A 202 -8.98 -11.76 -9.14
N THR A 203 -7.76 -11.56 -8.64
CA THR A 203 -7.05 -10.29 -8.78
C THR A 203 -5.70 -10.48 -9.45
N VAL A 204 -5.30 -9.51 -10.26
CA VAL A 204 -3.99 -9.41 -10.89
C VAL A 204 -3.21 -8.21 -10.34
N GLY A 205 -1.90 -8.21 -10.50
CA GLY A 205 -1.06 -7.13 -10.00
C GLY A 205 -0.88 -7.11 -8.48
N SER A 206 -0.42 -6.00 -7.97
CA SER A 206 -0.22 -5.81 -6.52
C SER A 206 0.07 -4.35 -6.16
N GLY A 207 -0.32 -3.91 -4.97
CA GLY A 207 -0.16 -2.52 -4.56
C GLY A 207 -0.95 -1.59 -5.47
N GLU A 208 -0.31 -0.60 -6.05
CA GLU A 208 -1.00 0.38 -6.93
C GLU A 208 -1.44 -0.18 -8.30
N THR A 209 -0.91 -1.34 -8.70
CA THR A 209 -1.32 -2.05 -9.93
C THR A 209 -2.34 -3.15 -9.67
N LEU A 210 -2.87 -3.25 -8.46
CA LEU A 210 -3.86 -4.27 -8.11
C LEU A 210 -5.17 -3.97 -8.83
N ALA A 211 -5.67 -4.95 -9.58
CA ALA A 211 -6.93 -4.89 -10.33
C ALA A 211 -7.67 -6.22 -10.25
N LEU A 212 -8.95 -6.24 -10.58
CA LEU A 212 -9.64 -7.50 -10.84
C LEU A 212 -9.08 -8.13 -12.14
N ALA A 213 -9.03 -9.45 -12.17
CA ALA A 213 -8.72 -10.19 -13.39
C ALA A 213 -9.81 -9.97 -14.46
N ASP A 214 -11.07 -9.97 -14.02
CA ASP A 214 -12.22 -9.66 -14.85
C ASP A 214 -12.44 -8.14 -14.94
N GLN A 215 -12.08 -7.55 -16.06
CA GLN A 215 -12.21 -6.12 -16.32
C GLN A 215 -13.67 -5.69 -16.55
N GLU A 216 -14.56 -6.59 -16.99
CA GLU A 216 -15.97 -6.25 -17.20
C GLU A 216 -16.69 -6.06 -15.84
N ILE A 217 -16.34 -6.86 -14.83
CA ILE A 217 -16.83 -6.65 -13.46
C ILE A 217 -16.29 -5.32 -12.92
N SER A 218 -15.04 -4.99 -13.19
CA SER A 218 -14.43 -3.72 -12.78
C SER A 218 -15.19 -2.52 -13.36
N LYS A 219 -15.41 -2.52 -14.69
CA LYS A 219 -16.19 -1.48 -15.39
C LYS A 219 -17.63 -1.39 -14.91
N ALA A 220 -18.27 -2.55 -14.68
CA ALA A 220 -19.62 -2.59 -14.16
C ALA A 220 -19.70 -1.96 -12.76
N PHE A 221 -18.70 -2.19 -11.91
CA PHE A 221 -18.62 -1.54 -10.60
C PHE A 221 -18.35 -0.04 -10.72
N GLU A 222 -17.51 0.39 -11.64
CA GLU A 222 -17.27 1.82 -11.90
C GLU A 222 -18.58 2.54 -12.30
N ALA A 223 -19.36 1.94 -13.19
CA ALA A 223 -20.65 2.48 -13.59
C ALA A 223 -21.65 2.49 -12.42
N PHE A 224 -21.72 1.41 -11.65
CA PHE A 224 -22.55 1.33 -10.44
C PHE A 224 -22.18 2.39 -9.42
N HIS A 225 -20.89 2.54 -9.14
CA HIS A 225 -20.38 3.53 -8.20
C HIS A 225 -20.71 4.97 -8.63
N LEU A 226 -20.59 5.26 -9.93
CA LEU A 226 -20.92 6.58 -10.46
C LEU A 226 -22.37 6.99 -10.20
N VAL A 227 -23.29 6.02 -10.22
CA VAL A 227 -24.72 6.25 -10.00
C VAL A 227 -25.09 6.28 -8.52
N HIS A 228 -24.48 5.41 -7.72
CA HIS A 228 -24.94 5.14 -6.34
C HIS A 228 -24.05 5.73 -5.24
N ALA A 229 -22.84 6.17 -5.56
CA ALA A 229 -21.96 6.74 -4.55
C ALA A 229 -22.28 8.21 -4.28
N GLU A 230 -22.57 8.51 -3.02
CA GLU A 230 -22.63 9.88 -2.54
C GLU A 230 -21.27 10.28 -1.97
N LEU A 231 -20.55 11.13 -2.71
CA LEU A 231 -19.25 11.65 -2.30
C LEU A 231 -19.39 12.98 -1.59
N GLN A 232 -18.55 13.23 -0.58
CA GLN A 232 -18.58 14.44 0.21
C GLN A 232 -17.18 14.91 0.62
N PRO A 233 -16.96 16.25 0.78
CA PRO A 233 -15.69 16.76 1.31
C PRO A 233 -15.55 16.42 2.79
N SER A 234 -14.38 15.97 3.20
CA SER A 234 -14.06 15.69 4.59
C SER A 234 -12.65 16.13 4.94
N SER A 235 -12.42 16.52 6.19
CA SER A 235 -11.05 16.69 6.66
C SER A 235 -10.39 15.32 6.85
N ARG A 236 -9.08 15.27 6.67
CA ARG A 236 -8.29 14.05 6.85
C ARG A 236 -8.55 13.38 8.21
N THR A 237 -8.62 14.19 9.28
CA THR A 237 -8.85 13.71 10.64
C THR A 237 -10.26 13.14 10.80
N ALA A 238 -11.28 13.88 10.36
CA ALA A 238 -12.67 13.43 10.49
C ALA A 238 -12.93 12.15 9.66
N ASN A 239 -12.38 12.07 8.44
CA ASN A 239 -12.47 10.87 7.61
C ASN A 239 -11.80 9.65 8.27
N ALA A 240 -10.63 9.84 8.89
CA ALA A 240 -9.94 8.77 9.59
C ALA A 240 -10.71 8.29 10.84
N LEU A 241 -11.35 9.20 11.58
CA LEU A 241 -12.18 8.86 12.73
C LEU A 241 -13.48 8.15 12.35
N LYS A 242 -14.13 8.59 11.28
CA LYS A 242 -15.32 7.93 10.73
C LYS A 242 -14.97 6.51 10.26
N GLY A 243 -13.87 6.35 9.54
CA GLY A 243 -13.46 5.06 8.98
C GLY A 243 -14.56 4.43 8.12
N GLY A 244 -14.98 3.19 8.47
CA GLY A 244 -16.06 2.48 7.80
C GLY A 244 -17.45 2.64 8.46
N LYS A 245 -17.61 3.54 9.42
CA LYS A 245 -18.88 3.79 10.10
C LYS A 245 -19.80 4.65 9.25
N LEU A 246 -21.11 4.61 9.52
CA LEU A 246 -22.11 5.46 8.84
C LEU A 246 -21.99 6.93 9.26
N SER A 247 -21.71 7.16 10.56
CA SER A 247 -21.52 8.47 11.15
C SER A 247 -20.41 8.43 12.17
N LEU A 248 -19.92 9.59 12.60
CA LEU A 248 -19.16 9.66 13.84
C LEU A 248 -20.08 9.29 15.01
N PRO A 249 -19.57 8.64 16.08
CA PRO A 249 -20.30 8.57 17.32
C PRO A 249 -20.58 9.99 17.80
N ASP A 250 -21.82 10.21 18.29
CA ASP A 250 -22.20 11.49 18.90
C ASP A 250 -21.17 11.78 19.99
N SER A 251 -20.61 12.99 19.94
CA SER A 251 -19.74 13.48 21.01
C SER A 251 -20.66 13.93 22.15
N ASP A 252 -20.76 13.11 23.18
CA ASP A 252 -21.33 13.48 24.46
C ASP A 252 -20.58 14.66 25.09
#